data_c1a92b80578edb200eb2eb8b849a9390
#
_entry.id   c1a92b80578edb200eb2eb8b849a9390
#
_cell.length_a   1.000
_cell.length_b   1.000
_cell.length_c   1.000
_cell.angle_alpha   90.00
_cell.angle_beta   90.00
_cell.angle_gamma   90.00
#
_symmetry.space_group_name_H-M   'P 1'
#
loop_
_entity.id
_entity.type
_entity.pdbx_description
1 polymer ?
#
loop_
_entity_poly.entity_id
_entity_poly.type
_entity_poly.pdbx_seq_one_letter_code
_entity_poly.pdbx_strand_id
1 'polypeptide(L)'
;MYEVIMYDGGIYRSDELFELIEDVGGVVLLKNRSAQMLTVTMSIPSEDREVVEALCKDIGGQVKEVPLAGTEIAVVGPTLGRHHMPHPICDVAEYLRRLGAVTVVMGLARGRGKNTSQINLQETSIIDEYDACVFMLGNFKPCVETKADLLLSKINIPTVLMCGPKPEGIEDTCDAIVWGIGRKAARMREPEDRKKLEEVGDHVDDVLDEKKKALEEDPPFVHPSEIKALLENFEPIDMCLRPAPLVMHLDGLRAKISYDEYHEQIENMEVYGRRLGDVCVITPSKINDSSMLIRIKTRSQVAYEDSLKARQ
;
A
#
# COMPACT_ATOMS: atom_id res chain seq x y z
N MET A 1 17.67 9.99 9.20
CA MET A 1 16.61 8.99 8.95
C MET A 1 15.38 9.74 8.51
N TYR A 2 14.51 9.17 7.65
CA TYR A 2 13.25 9.81 7.28
C TYR A 2 12.10 9.21 8.08
N GLU A 3 11.15 10.06 8.47
CA GLU A 3 9.91 9.64 9.13
C GLU A 3 8.71 10.03 8.30
N VAL A 4 7.66 9.25 8.37
CA VAL A 4 6.42 9.55 7.64
C VAL A 4 5.34 9.96 8.63
N ILE A 5 4.81 11.16 8.43
CA ILE A 5 3.75 11.75 9.24
C ILE A 5 2.64 12.31 8.36
N MET A 6 1.48 12.53 8.94
CA MET A 6 0.32 13.09 8.23
C MET A 6 -0.17 14.36 8.92
N TYR A 7 -0.21 15.45 8.17
CA TYR A 7 -0.96 16.65 8.53
C TYR A 7 -2.45 16.44 8.24
N ASP A 8 -3.29 16.76 9.21
CA ASP A 8 -4.74 16.78 9.08
C ASP A 8 -5.27 18.11 9.62
N GLY A 9 -5.73 18.97 8.73
CA GLY A 9 -6.14 20.33 9.10
C GLY A 9 -6.85 21.09 8.00
N GLY A 10 -6.91 22.41 8.16
CA GLY A 10 -7.47 23.31 7.16
C GLY A 10 -6.53 23.61 6.01
N ILE A 11 -7.08 24.21 4.95
CA ILE A 11 -6.29 24.67 3.78
C ILE A 11 -5.63 26.04 4.02
N TYR A 12 -5.94 26.70 5.13
CA TYR A 12 -5.42 28.01 5.44
C TYR A 12 -3.90 27.96 5.68
N ARG A 13 -3.15 28.81 4.99
CA ARG A 13 -1.68 28.85 5.03
C ARG A 13 -0.99 27.51 4.68
N SER A 14 -1.67 26.63 3.95
CA SER A 14 -1.09 25.33 3.58
C SER A 14 0.13 25.45 2.68
N ASP A 15 0.29 26.55 1.97
CA ASP A 15 1.46 26.79 1.11
C ASP A 15 2.75 26.88 1.93
N GLU A 16 2.70 27.45 3.14
CA GLU A 16 3.83 27.48 4.08
C GLU A 16 4.27 26.07 4.51
N LEU A 17 3.31 25.12 4.62
CA LEU A 17 3.64 23.73 4.92
C LEU A 17 4.39 23.08 3.75
N PHE A 18 3.96 23.34 2.51
CA PHE A 18 4.63 22.76 1.34
C PHE A 18 6.03 23.36 1.16
N GLU A 19 6.20 24.68 1.35
CA GLU A 19 7.51 25.35 1.33
C GLU A 19 8.43 24.75 2.41
N LEU A 20 7.95 24.57 3.64
CA LEU A 20 8.76 23.99 4.70
C LEU A 20 9.16 22.54 4.39
N ILE A 21 8.24 21.70 3.85
CA ILE A 21 8.57 20.34 3.47
C ILE A 21 9.71 20.31 2.43
N GLU A 22 9.67 21.20 1.44
CA GLU A 22 10.74 21.32 0.44
C GLU A 22 12.04 21.81 1.07
N ASP A 23 11.99 22.81 1.93
CA ASP A 23 13.16 23.42 2.59
C ASP A 23 13.92 22.41 3.47
N VAL A 24 13.23 21.53 4.15
CA VAL A 24 13.85 20.46 4.96
C VAL A 24 14.25 19.23 4.13
N GLY A 25 14.06 19.26 2.82
CA GLY A 25 14.34 18.11 1.94
C GLY A 25 13.36 16.96 2.11
N GLY A 26 12.15 17.24 2.61
CA GLY A 26 11.06 16.30 2.69
C GLY A 26 10.34 16.10 1.35
N VAL A 27 9.46 15.10 1.31
CA VAL A 27 8.67 14.76 0.12
C VAL A 27 7.21 14.58 0.49
N VAL A 28 6.29 15.16 -0.28
CA VAL A 28 4.86 14.92 -0.16
C VAL A 28 4.52 13.56 -0.79
N LEU A 29 4.04 12.62 0.02
CA LEU A 29 3.66 11.27 -0.44
C LEU A 29 2.24 11.22 -0.97
N LEU A 30 1.32 11.87 -0.28
CA LEU A 30 -0.10 11.91 -0.65
C LEU A 30 -0.71 13.24 -0.23
N LYS A 31 -1.49 13.85 -1.11
CA LYS A 31 -2.24 15.08 -0.85
C LYS A 31 -3.72 14.86 -1.17
N ASN A 32 -4.56 15.01 -0.17
CA ASN A 32 -6.01 14.97 -0.33
C ASN A 32 -6.60 16.30 0.11
N ARG A 33 -7.34 16.93 -0.79
CA ARG A 33 -8.03 18.20 -0.53
C ARG A 33 -9.54 18.02 -0.70
N SER A 34 -10.30 18.39 0.31
CA SER A 34 -11.74 18.50 0.21
C SER A 34 -12.17 19.88 0.74
N ALA A 35 -13.03 20.58 0.05
CA ALA A 35 -13.57 21.89 0.38
C ALA A 35 -12.68 22.79 1.28
N GLN A 36 -12.69 22.57 2.59
CA GLN A 36 -11.92 23.33 3.59
C GLN A 36 -10.90 22.50 4.36
N MET A 37 -10.82 21.19 4.09
CA MET A 37 -9.89 20.26 4.75
C MET A 37 -8.76 19.86 3.82
N LEU A 38 -7.58 19.74 4.38
CA LEU A 38 -6.38 19.26 3.73
C LEU A 38 -5.74 18.17 4.57
N THR A 39 -5.45 17.03 3.94
CA THR A 39 -4.65 15.98 4.52
C THR A 39 -3.40 15.81 3.66
N VAL A 40 -2.22 15.91 4.28
CA VAL A 40 -0.93 15.76 3.60
C VAL A 40 -0.12 14.68 4.32
N THR A 41 0.14 13.56 3.65
CA THR A 41 1.12 12.58 4.11
C THR A 41 2.47 12.96 3.54
N MET A 42 3.48 13.11 4.40
CA MET A 42 4.80 13.58 4.04
C MET A 42 5.88 12.71 4.66
N SER A 43 6.99 12.57 3.96
CA SER A 43 8.22 11.97 4.47
C SER A 43 9.22 13.11 4.72
N ILE A 44 9.70 13.23 5.95
CA ILE A 44 10.60 14.31 6.37
C ILE A 44 11.80 13.73 7.14
N PRO A 45 12.95 14.44 7.18
CA PRO A 45 14.04 14.05 8.06
C PRO A 45 13.58 14.06 9.53
N SER A 46 13.95 13.02 10.29
CA SER A 46 13.55 12.91 11.70
C SER A 46 14.03 14.06 12.56
N GLU A 47 15.13 14.70 12.19
CA GLU A 47 15.70 15.88 12.87
C GLU A 47 14.86 17.12 12.72
N ASP A 48 14.05 17.24 11.67
CA ASP A 48 13.19 18.40 11.37
C ASP A 48 11.74 18.21 11.84
N ARG A 49 11.43 17.07 12.42
CA ARG A 49 10.07 16.72 12.87
C ARG A 49 9.45 17.79 13.77
N GLU A 50 10.20 18.27 14.77
CA GLU A 50 9.68 19.26 15.72
C GLU A 50 9.31 20.58 15.05
N VAL A 51 10.08 21.00 14.05
CA VAL A 51 9.85 22.25 13.30
C VAL A 51 8.57 22.10 12.45
N VAL A 52 8.42 20.97 11.77
CA VAL A 52 7.23 20.68 10.94
C VAL A 52 5.98 20.57 11.81
N GLU A 53 6.05 19.88 12.96
CA GLU A 53 4.92 19.78 13.90
C GLU A 53 4.52 21.13 14.48
N ALA A 54 5.48 22.01 14.76
CA ALA A 54 5.22 23.36 15.26
C ALA A 54 4.44 24.18 14.22
N LEU A 55 4.86 24.16 12.96
CA LEU A 55 4.14 24.83 11.87
C LEU A 55 2.75 24.23 11.68
N CYS A 56 2.62 22.91 11.68
CA CYS A 56 1.32 22.24 11.54
C CYS A 56 0.31 22.70 12.59
N LYS A 57 0.75 22.87 13.84
CA LYS A 57 -0.08 23.40 14.93
C LYS A 57 -0.40 24.88 14.73
N ASP A 58 0.56 25.69 14.29
CA ASP A 58 0.37 27.14 14.04
C ASP A 58 -0.66 27.42 12.95
N ILE A 59 -0.69 26.58 11.91
CA ILE A 59 -1.69 26.67 10.83
C ILE A 59 -3.03 25.98 11.18
N GLY A 60 -3.19 25.54 12.43
CA GLY A 60 -4.45 25.01 12.96
C GLY A 60 -4.75 23.54 12.61
N GLY A 61 -3.72 22.74 12.28
CA GLY A 61 -3.84 21.32 12.03
C GLY A 61 -3.26 20.44 13.13
N GLN A 62 -3.33 19.14 12.90
CA GLN A 62 -2.79 18.10 13.77
C GLN A 62 -1.83 17.20 12.97
N VAL A 63 -0.77 16.75 13.61
CA VAL A 63 0.10 15.70 13.07
C VAL A 63 -0.32 14.36 13.64
N LYS A 64 -0.39 13.35 12.77
CA LYS A 64 -0.75 11.98 13.11
C LYS A 64 0.32 11.02 12.62
N GLU A 65 0.57 9.98 13.40
CA GLU A 65 1.35 8.83 12.95
C GLU A 65 0.57 8.06 11.89
N VAL A 66 1.28 7.60 10.88
CA VAL A 66 0.71 6.84 9.76
C VAL A 66 1.61 5.64 9.44
N PRO A 67 1.55 4.58 10.26
CA PRO A 67 2.48 3.45 10.19
C PRO A 67 2.44 2.72 8.84
N LEU A 68 1.33 2.83 8.12
CA LEU A 68 1.14 2.19 6.81
C LEU A 68 1.38 3.14 5.63
N ALA A 69 1.92 4.33 5.88
CA ALA A 69 2.21 5.26 4.78
C ALA A 69 3.29 4.71 3.85
N GLY A 70 3.14 5.01 2.56
CA GLY A 70 4.05 4.47 1.53
C GLY A 70 3.79 3.01 1.17
N THR A 71 2.64 2.44 1.57
CA THR A 71 2.23 1.09 1.20
C THR A 71 0.97 1.08 0.35
N GLU A 72 0.83 0.09 -0.52
CA GLU A 72 -0.40 -0.23 -1.25
C GLU A 72 -0.93 -1.59 -0.78
N ILE A 73 -2.15 -1.64 -0.25
CA ILE A 73 -2.72 -2.83 0.39
C ILE A 73 -3.96 -3.29 -0.35
N ALA A 74 -4.00 -4.58 -0.71
CA ALA A 74 -5.18 -5.21 -1.27
C ALA A 74 -6.14 -5.66 -0.16
N VAL A 75 -7.40 -5.22 -0.20
CA VAL A 75 -8.47 -5.73 0.67
C VAL A 75 -9.37 -6.63 -0.16
N VAL A 76 -9.22 -7.94 0.01
CA VAL A 76 -9.78 -8.96 -0.88
C VAL A 76 -10.94 -9.69 -0.26
N GLY A 77 -12.06 -9.76 -0.96
CA GLY A 77 -13.18 -10.64 -0.60
C GLY A 77 -13.36 -11.77 -1.63
N PRO A 78 -13.77 -12.95 -1.21
CA PRO A 78 -13.98 -14.09 -2.13
C PRO A 78 -15.07 -13.80 -3.16
N THR A 79 -15.91 -12.83 -2.93
CA THR A 79 -16.87 -12.27 -3.88
C THR A 79 -17.45 -10.99 -3.32
N LEU A 80 -17.74 -10.04 -4.19
CA LEU A 80 -18.50 -8.82 -3.84
C LEU A 80 -20.03 -9.05 -3.84
N GLY A 81 -20.48 -10.29 -3.94
CA GLY A 81 -21.90 -10.65 -3.91
C GLY A 81 -22.47 -10.68 -2.49
N ARG A 82 -23.79 -10.39 -2.37
CA ARG A 82 -24.51 -10.21 -1.09
C ARG A 82 -24.37 -11.34 -0.06
N HIS A 83 -24.04 -12.55 -0.45
CA HIS A 83 -24.05 -13.72 0.44
C HIS A 83 -22.70 -13.99 1.13
N HIS A 84 -21.60 -13.48 0.62
CA HIS A 84 -20.26 -13.80 1.09
C HIS A 84 -19.42 -12.56 1.46
N MET A 85 -19.92 -11.35 1.18
CA MET A 85 -19.21 -10.15 1.58
C MET A 85 -19.40 -9.94 3.09
N PRO A 86 -18.32 -9.90 3.86
CA PRO A 86 -18.38 -9.33 5.19
C PRO A 86 -18.79 -7.86 5.04
N HIS A 87 -19.77 -7.44 5.82
CA HIS A 87 -20.28 -6.07 5.78
C HIS A 87 -19.19 -4.98 5.89
N PRO A 88 -18.05 -5.22 6.58
CA PRO A 88 -17.07 -4.18 6.86
C PRO A 88 -15.88 -4.10 5.87
N ILE A 89 -15.90 -4.71 4.67
CA ILE A 89 -14.74 -4.65 3.77
C ILE A 89 -14.34 -3.20 3.41
N CYS A 90 -15.33 -2.33 3.20
CA CYS A 90 -15.10 -0.92 2.94
C CYS A 90 -14.59 -0.18 4.19
N ASP A 91 -15.09 -0.57 5.38
CA ASP A 91 -14.68 0.03 6.65
C ASP A 91 -13.22 -0.34 6.96
N VAL A 92 -12.81 -1.58 6.69
CA VAL A 92 -11.42 -2.02 6.80
C VAL A 92 -10.53 -1.24 5.84
N ALA A 93 -10.90 -1.16 4.56
CA ALA A 93 -10.12 -0.41 3.58
C ALA A 93 -10.01 1.07 3.96
N GLU A 94 -11.08 1.67 4.48
CA GLU A 94 -11.06 3.06 4.95
C GLU A 94 -10.22 3.24 6.21
N TYR A 95 -10.25 2.28 7.14
CA TYR A 95 -9.43 2.33 8.33
C TYR A 95 -7.94 2.27 7.99
N LEU A 96 -7.53 1.34 7.12
CA LEU A 96 -6.13 1.25 6.66
C LEU A 96 -5.68 2.53 5.92
N ARG A 97 -6.58 3.19 5.18
CA ARG A 97 -6.28 4.51 4.58
C ARG A 97 -6.02 5.58 5.64
N ARG A 98 -6.71 5.55 6.75
CA ARG A 98 -6.47 6.48 7.86
C ARG A 98 -5.14 6.24 8.55
N LEU A 99 -4.60 5.02 8.44
CA LEU A 99 -3.24 4.67 8.86
C LEU A 99 -2.18 4.98 7.79
N GLY A 100 -2.57 5.59 6.67
CA GLY A 100 -1.68 6.07 5.62
C GLY A 100 -1.54 5.18 4.38
N ALA A 101 -2.10 3.97 4.39
CA ALA A 101 -2.03 3.07 3.23
C ALA A 101 -2.87 3.58 2.04
N VAL A 102 -2.43 3.26 0.83
CA VAL A 102 -3.32 3.24 -0.33
C VAL A 102 -4.01 1.88 -0.38
N THR A 103 -5.35 1.84 -0.40
CA THR A 103 -6.08 0.56 -0.38
C THR A 103 -6.89 0.34 -1.64
N VAL A 104 -6.89 -0.88 -2.12
CA VAL A 104 -7.71 -1.34 -3.24
C VAL A 104 -8.63 -2.46 -2.79
N VAL A 105 -9.94 -2.28 -2.95
CA VAL A 105 -10.93 -3.32 -2.63
C VAL A 105 -11.18 -4.16 -3.87
N MET A 106 -10.98 -5.47 -3.78
CA MET A 106 -11.18 -6.41 -4.87
C MET A 106 -12.02 -7.61 -4.47
N GLY A 107 -12.81 -8.09 -5.42
CA GLY A 107 -13.55 -9.33 -5.30
C GLY A 107 -13.06 -10.35 -6.31
N LEU A 108 -12.88 -11.58 -5.88
CA LEU A 108 -12.48 -12.67 -6.75
C LEU A 108 -13.63 -13.04 -7.70
N ALA A 109 -13.29 -13.52 -8.88
CA ALA A 109 -14.24 -14.04 -9.83
C ALA A 109 -14.92 -15.30 -9.27
N ARG A 110 -16.21 -15.45 -9.52
CA ARG A 110 -16.94 -16.64 -9.13
C ARG A 110 -16.54 -17.82 -10.01
N GLY A 111 -16.03 -18.89 -9.39
CA GLY A 111 -15.91 -20.19 -10.04
C GLY A 111 -17.28 -20.74 -10.46
N ARG A 112 -17.29 -21.61 -11.46
CA ARG A 112 -18.49 -22.36 -11.88
C ARG A 112 -18.63 -23.60 -11.00
N GLY A 113 -19.82 -23.82 -10.41
CA GLY A 113 -20.15 -25.06 -9.67
C GLY A 113 -20.31 -24.88 -8.15
N LYS A 114 -20.34 -25.98 -7.41
CA LYS A 114 -20.63 -26.02 -5.97
C LYS A 114 -19.51 -25.44 -5.11
N ASN A 115 -18.26 -25.44 -5.60
CA ASN A 115 -17.08 -24.87 -4.94
C ASN A 115 -16.75 -23.50 -5.55
N THR A 116 -17.46 -22.48 -5.12
CA THR A 116 -17.51 -21.18 -5.77
C THR A 116 -16.44 -20.18 -5.34
N SER A 117 -15.54 -20.54 -4.43
CA SER A 117 -14.45 -19.68 -4.03
C SER A 117 -13.13 -20.31 -4.45
N GLN A 118 -12.63 -19.89 -5.58
CA GLN A 118 -11.33 -20.29 -6.11
C GLN A 118 -10.60 -19.02 -6.51
N ILE A 119 -9.32 -19.00 -6.24
CA ILE A 119 -8.42 -18.00 -6.76
C ILE A 119 -7.71 -18.57 -8.00
N ASN A 120 -7.68 -17.84 -9.07
CA ASN A 120 -6.93 -18.20 -10.28
C ASN A 120 -5.54 -17.54 -10.30
N LEU A 121 -4.69 -18.00 -11.21
CA LEU A 121 -3.30 -17.47 -11.31
C LEU A 121 -3.25 -15.98 -11.65
N GLN A 122 -4.21 -15.46 -12.41
CA GLN A 122 -4.27 -14.04 -12.72
C GLN A 122 -4.64 -13.21 -11.48
N GLU A 123 -5.64 -13.65 -10.70
CA GLU A 123 -6.02 -12.99 -9.45
C GLU A 123 -4.87 -13.03 -8.44
N THR A 124 -4.18 -14.16 -8.31
CA THR A 124 -2.99 -14.27 -7.45
C THR A 124 -1.91 -13.29 -7.89
N SER A 125 -1.57 -13.27 -9.18
CA SER A 125 -0.52 -12.37 -9.69
C SER A 125 -0.89 -10.88 -9.58
N ILE A 126 -2.18 -10.54 -9.56
CA ILE A 126 -2.62 -9.17 -9.27
C ILE A 126 -2.44 -8.86 -7.78
N ILE A 127 -2.80 -9.79 -6.89
CA ILE A 127 -2.66 -9.59 -5.45
C ILE A 127 -1.19 -9.47 -5.06
N ASP A 128 -0.31 -10.27 -5.67
CA ASP A 128 1.14 -10.27 -5.40
C ASP A 128 1.86 -8.98 -5.85
N GLU A 129 1.16 -8.07 -6.53
CA GLU A 129 1.70 -6.74 -6.83
C GLU A 129 1.65 -5.75 -5.66
N TYR A 130 0.87 -6.03 -4.61
CA TYR A 130 0.70 -5.17 -3.43
C TYR A 130 1.78 -5.43 -2.36
N ASP A 131 1.86 -4.55 -1.37
CA ASP A 131 2.77 -4.74 -0.23
C ASP A 131 2.25 -5.76 0.77
N ALA A 132 0.93 -5.79 0.98
CA ALA A 132 0.24 -6.77 1.80
C ALA A 132 -1.19 -6.98 1.31
N CYS A 133 -1.81 -8.06 1.80
CA CYS A 133 -3.20 -8.40 1.52
C CYS A 133 -3.99 -8.59 2.82
N VAL A 134 -5.18 -7.97 2.93
CA VAL A 134 -6.17 -8.29 3.94
C VAL A 134 -7.28 -9.11 3.29
N PHE A 135 -7.36 -10.39 3.61
CA PHE A 135 -8.34 -11.30 3.01
C PHE A 135 -9.54 -11.47 3.92
N MET A 136 -10.73 -11.11 3.44
CA MET A 136 -11.95 -11.08 4.25
C MET A 136 -12.86 -12.26 3.96
N LEU A 137 -12.97 -13.18 4.91
CA LEU A 137 -13.92 -14.28 4.85
C LEU A 137 -15.17 -14.00 5.72
N GLY A 138 -16.26 -14.72 5.43
CA GLY A 138 -17.55 -14.51 6.09
C GLY A 138 -17.67 -15.15 7.48
N ASN A 139 -18.94 -15.34 7.91
CA ASN A 139 -19.29 -15.79 9.28
C ASN A 139 -19.48 -17.29 9.43
N PHE A 140 -19.35 -18.07 8.38
CA PHE A 140 -19.63 -19.50 8.44
C PHE A 140 -18.34 -20.29 8.66
N LYS A 141 -18.10 -20.75 9.90
CA LYS A 141 -16.85 -21.38 10.33
C LYS A 141 -16.38 -22.50 9.39
N PRO A 142 -17.18 -23.49 9.00
CA PRO A 142 -16.73 -24.53 8.07
C PRO A 142 -16.32 -24.00 6.70
N CYS A 143 -16.92 -22.88 6.26
CA CYS A 143 -16.56 -22.24 5.00
C CYS A 143 -15.21 -21.51 5.11
N VAL A 144 -14.94 -20.87 6.24
CA VAL A 144 -13.67 -20.21 6.52
C VAL A 144 -12.55 -21.25 6.53
N GLU A 145 -12.67 -22.30 7.34
CA GLU A 145 -11.66 -23.34 7.52
C GLU A 145 -11.38 -24.13 6.22
N THR A 146 -12.42 -24.41 5.43
CA THR A 146 -12.24 -25.15 4.16
C THR A 146 -11.63 -24.27 3.05
N LYS A 147 -11.85 -22.96 3.09
CA LYS A 147 -11.46 -22.06 1.98
C LYS A 147 -10.18 -21.31 2.23
N ALA A 148 -9.79 -21.09 3.47
CA ALA A 148 -8.60 -20.32 3.79
C ALA A 148 -7.38 -20.87 3.06
N ASP A 149 -7.06 -22.14 3.22
CA ASP A 149 -5.94 -22.78 2.55
C ASP A 149 -6.03 -22.68 1.02
N LEU A 150 -7.19 -22.95 0.44
CA LEU A 150 -7.39 -22.90 -1.02
C LEU A 150 -7.20 -21.51 -1.63
N LEU A 151 -7.46 -20.47 -0.85
CA LEU A 151 -7.41 -19.09 -1.31
C LEU A 151 -6.06 -18.43 -1.00
N LEU A 152 -5.48 -18.73 0.16
CA LEU A 152 -4.31 -18.00 0.67
C LEU A 152 -2.98 -18.68 0.33
N SER A 153 -2.94 -20.02 0.21
CA SER A 153 -1.70 -20.78 -0.06
C SER A 153 -0.96 -20.44 -1.34
N LYS A 154 -1.58 -19.66 -2.23
CA LYS A 154 -0.98 -19.22 -3.51
C LYS A 154 -0.57 -17.76 -3.52
N ILE A 155 -0.82 -17.03 -2.44
CA ILE A 155 -0.47 -15.62 -2.30
C ILE A 155 0.94 -15.58 -1.71
N ASN A 156 1.83 -14.78 -2.31
CA ASN A 156 3.25 -14.72 -1.94
C ASN A 156 3.61 -13.47 -1.13
N ILE A 157 2.65 -12.58 -0.88
CA ILE A 157 2.84 -11.37 -0.08
C ILE A 157 2.28 -11.56 1.33
N PRO A 158 2.71 -10.78 2.31
CA PRO A 158 2.16 -10.80 3.67
C PRO A 158 0.63 -10.70 3.67
N THR A 159 -0.01 -11.63 4.39
CA THR A 159 -1.47 -11.79 4.34
C THR A 159 -2.08 -11.85 5.73
N VAL A 160 -3.03 -10.96 6.00
CA VAL A 160 -3.87 -10.95 7.19
C VAL A 160 -5.25 -11.50 6.83
N LEU A 161 -5.67 -12.58 7.50
CA LEU A 161 -7.02 -13.13 7.33
C LEU A 161 -7.99 -12.49 8.33
N MET A 162 -9.09 -11.96 7.84
CA MET A 162 -10.20 -11.50 8.66
C MET A 162 -11.42 -12.38 8.49
N CYS A 163 -12.04 -12.80 9.60
CA CYS A 163 -13.25 -13.60 9.57
C CYS A 163 -14.18 -13.39 10.77
N GLY A 164 -15.42 -13.88 10.66
CA GLY A 164 -16.39 -13.77 11.75
C GLY A 164 -16.12 -14.75 12.88
N PRO A 165 -16.09 -16.05 12.65
CA PRO A 165 -15.82 -17.04 13.68
C PRO A 165 -14.33 -17.16 13.98
N LYS A 166 -13.98 -17.59 15.19
CA LYS A 166 -12.63 -18.06 15.49
C LYS A 166 -12.37 -19.34 14.69
N PRO A 167 -11.44 -19.34 13.73
CA PRO A 167 -11.13 -20.54 12.95
C PRO A 167 -10.21 -21.47 13.74
N GLU A 168 -10.10 -22.72 13.30
CA GLU A 168 -9.22 -23.75 13.87
C GLU A 168 -8.52 -24.49 12.72
N GLY A 169 -7.25 -24.85 12.91
CA GLY A 169 -6.49 -25.66 11.95
C GLY A 169 -6.09 -24.95 10.66
N ILE A 170 -6.04 -23.61 10.69
CA ILE A 170 -5.61 -22.76 9.55
C ILE A 170 -4.55 -21.73 9.98
N GLU A 171 -3.94 -21.93 11.14
CA GLU A 171 -3.01 -21.00 11.74
C GLU A 171 -1.77 -20.76 10.85
N ASP A 172 -1.36 -21.77 10.10
CA ASP A 172 -0.18 -21.72 9.20
C ASP A 172 -0.53 -21.27 7.77
N THR A 173 -1.78 -20.85 7.51
CA THR A 173 -2.23 -20.51 6.15
C THR A 173 -1.99 -19.04 5.77
N CYS A 174 -1.75 -18.20 6.76
CA CYS A 174 -1.51 -16.76 6.62
C CYS A 174 -0.69 -16.24 7.79
N ASP A 175 -0.16 -15.02 7.66
CA ASP A 175 0.76 -14.46 8.64
C ASP A 175 0.05 -14.00 9.93
N ALA A 176 -1.23 -13.57 9.82
CA ALA A 176 -2.03 -13.19 10.98
C ALA A 176 -3.53 -13.43 10.75
N ILE A 177 -4.26 -13.66 11.87
CA ILE A 177 -5.71 -13.91 11.83
C ILE A 177 -6.44 -13.00 12.80
N VAL A 178 -7.36 -12.18 12.28
CA VAL A 178 -8.31 -11.38 13.07
C VAL A 178 -9.70 -11.96 12.94
N TRP A 179 -10.29 -12.33 14.07
CA TRP A 179 -11.63 -12.90 14.12
C TRP A 179 -12.60 -12.07 14.97
N GLY A 180 -13.90 -12.34 14.82
CA GLY A 180 -14.95 -11.60 15.52
C GLY A 180 -15.50 -10.42 14.73
N ILE A 181 -15.03 -10.20 13.50
CA ILE A 181 -15.56 -9.20 12.59
C ILE A 181 -16.37 -9.87 11.48
N GLY A 182 -17.57 -9.38 11.26
CA GLY A 182 -18.41 -9.96 10.22
C GLY A 182 -19.86 -9.55 10.37
N ARG A 183 -20.73 -10.15 9.53
CA ARG A 183 -22.15 -9.83 9.53
C ARG A 183 -22.81 -10.36 10.81
N LYS A 184 -23.10 -9.48 11.75
CA LYS A 184 -23.90 -9.80 12.94
C LYS A 184 -25.39 -9.55 12.65
N ALA A 185 -26.26 -10.35 13.31
CA ALA A 185 -27.73 -10.18 13.20
C ALA A 185 -28.21 -8.84 13.79
N ALA A 186 -27.51 -8.32 14.79
CA ALA A 186 -27.67 -6.96 15.30
C ALA A 186 -26.56 -6.05 14.75
N ARG A 187 -26.85 -4.75 14.58
CA ARG A 187 -25.81 -3.77 14.27
C ARG A 187 -24.69 -3.90 15.29
N MET A 188 -23.46 -3.94 14.79
CA MET A 188 -22.29 -4.04 15.62
C MET A 188 -22.28 -2.87 16.62
N ARG A 189 -21.73 -3.10 17.78
CA ARG A 189 -21.50 -2.02 18.75
C ARG A 189 -20.26 -1.28 18.31
N GLU A 190 -20.39 -0.01 18.03
CA GLU A 190 -19.33 0.86 17.50
C GLU A 190 -17.97 0.71 18.22
N PRO A 191 -17.88 0.54 19.56
CA PRO A 191 -16.62 0.32 20.24
C PRO A 191 -15.96 -1.04 19.94
N GLU A 192 -16.77 -2.10 19.76
CA GLU A 192 -16.23 -3.44 19.46
C GLU A 192 -15.67 -3.51 18.03
N ASP A 193 -16.32 -2.80 17.11
CA ASP A 193 -15.92 -2.73 15.72
C ASP A 193 -14.62 -1.96 15.56
N ARG A 194 -14.52 -0.83 16.24
CA ARG A 194 -13.32 0.00 16.25
C ARG A 194 -12.12 -0.79 16.78
N LYS A 195 -12.27 -1.53 17.88
CA LYS A 195 -11.21 -2.37 18.42
C LYS A 195 -10.73 -3.43 17.43
N LYS A 196 -11.66 -4.01 16.63
CA LYS A 196 -11.29 -4.99 15.61
C LYS A 196 -10.61 -4.35 14.39
N LEU A 197 -10.94 -3.12 14.05
CA LEU A 197 -10.22 -2.37 13.02
C LEU A 197 -8.81 -2.00 13.48
N GLU A 198 -8.65 -1.61 14.75
CA GLU A 198 -7.34 -1.37 15.39
C GLU A 198 -6.48 -2.64 15.31
N GLU A 199 -7.01 -3.79 15.74
CA GLU A 199 -6.34 -5.10 15.67
C GLU A 199 -5.88 -5.46 14.25
N VAL A 200 -6.68 -5.14 13.22
CA VAL A 200 -6.28 -5.34 11.82
C VAL A 200 -5.14 -4.41 11.43
N GLY A 201 -5.22 -3.14 11.80
CA GLY A 201 -4.17 -2.16 11.49
C GLY A 201 -2.84 -2.58 12.09
N ASP A 202 -2.85 -3.00 13.37
CA ASP A 202 -1.66 -3.48 14.08
C ASP A 202 -1.08 -4.72 13.39
N HIS A 203 -1.90 -5.72 13.06
CA HIS A 203 -1.41 -6.91 12.36
C HIS A 203 -0.89 -6.63 10.96
N VAL A 204 -1.49 -5.68 10.22
CA VAL A 204 -0.96 -5.29 8.91
C VAL A 204 0.41 -4.63 9.05
N ASP A 205 0.61 -3.80 10.07
CA ASP A 205 1.91 -3.20 10.35
C ASP A 205 2.94 -4.27 10.75
N ASP A 206 2.58 -5.17 11.67
CA ASP A 206 3.43 -6.27 12.13
C ASP A 206 3.91 -7.17 10.97
N VAL A 207 3.02 -7.58 10.05
CA VAL A 207 3.40 -8.47 8.93
C VAL A 207 4.25 -7.75 7.87
N LEU A 208 4.19 -6.42 7.81
CA LEU A 208 5.07 -5.61 6.97
C LEU A 208 6.45 -5.38 7.57
N ASP A 209 6.60 -5.57 8.89
CA ASP A 209 7.85 -5.31 9.60
C ASP A 209 9.02 -6.18 9.12
N GLU A 210 8.76 -7.42 8.71
CA GLU A 210 9.81 -8.28 8.14
C GLU A 210 10.35 -7.70 6.83
N LYS A 211 9.45 -7.21 5.95
CA LYS A 211 9.85 -6.55 4.70
C LYS A 211 10.57 -5.23 4.98
N LYS A 212 10.09 -4.43 5.94
CA LYS A 212 10.76 -3.19 6.37
C LYS A 212 12.17 -3.46 6.87
N LYS A 213 12.35 -4.45 7.75
CA LYS A 213 13.67 -4.86 8.28
C LYS A 213 14.62 -5.35 7.18
N ALA A 214 14.11 -6.17 6.25
CA ALA A 214 14.94 -6.61 5.12
C ALA A 214 15.40 -5.43 4.24
N LEU A 215 14.56 -4.42 4.07
CA LEU A 215 14.91 -3.19 3.36
C LEU A 215 15.82 -2.25 4.18
N GLU A 216 15.86 -2.37 5.49
CA GLU A 216 16.84 -1.67 6.35
C GLU A 216 18.22 -2.33 6.26
N GLU A 217 18.29 -3.66 6.20
CA GLU A 217 19.52 -4.42 6.07
C GLU A 217 20.17 -4.27 4.68
N ASP A 218 19.37 -4.32 3.61
CA ASP A 218 19.79 -4.09 2.24
C ASP A 218 18.87 -3.06 1.56
N PRO A 219 19.12 -1.77 1.79
CA PRO A 219 18.21 -0.71 1.34
C PRO A 219 18.15 -0.61 -0.19
N PRO A 220 17.01 -0.13 -0.71
CA PRO A 220 16.89 0.18 -2.12
C PRO A 220 17.98 1.18 -2.53
N PHE A 221 18.46 1.06 -3.76
CA PHE A 221 19.52 1.93 -4.28
C PHE A 221 19.15 3.40 -4.23
N VAL A 222 17.88 3.68 -4.52
CA VAL A 222 17.24 5.00 -4.44
C VAL A 222 15.99 4.86 -3.58
N HIS A 223 15.70 5.84 -2.74
CA HIS A 223 14.46 5.80 -1.96
C HIS A 223 13.23 5.97 -2.88
N PRO A 224 12.12 5.21 -2.67
CA PRO A 224 10.93 5.31 -3.52
C PRO A 224 10.37 6.72 -3.68
N SER A 225 10.46 7.57 -2.65
CA SER A 225 10.00 8.97 -2.70
C SER A 225 10.77 9.82 -3.71
N GLU A 226 12.05 9.53 -3.93
CA GLU A 226 12.87 10.29 -4.88
C GLU A 226 12.49 9.97 -6.33
N ILE A 227 12.21 8.68 -6.62
CA ILE A 227 11.67 8.29 -7.93
C ILE A 227 10.27 8.89 -8.12
N LYS A 228 9.46 8.93 -7.06
CA LYS A 228 8.16 9.58 -7.11
C LYS A 228 8.29 11.06 -7.48
N ALA A 229 9.17 11.80 -6.79
CA ALA A 229 9.43 13.23 -7.07
C ALA A 229 9.96 13.46 -8.51
N LEU A 230 10.82 12.57 -9.00
CA LEU A 230 11.30 12.61 -10.38
C LEU A 230 10.14 12.44 -11.38
N LEU A 231 9.28 11.46 -11.15
CA LEU A 231 8.17 11.13 -12.05
C LEU A 231 7.00 12.12 -11.95
N GLU A 232 6.83 12.86 -10.86
CA GLU A 232 5.81 13.91 -10.75
C GLU A 232 6.03 15.03 -11.78
N ASN A 233 7.26 15.25 -12.21
CA ASN A 233 7.61 16.22 -13.26
C ASN A 233 7.53 15.63 -14.68
N PHE A 234 7.16 14.36 -14.83
CA PHE A 234 6.99 13.72 -16.13
C PHE A 234 5.61 14.06 -16.69
N GLU A 235 5.57 14.72 -17.85
CA GLU A 235 4.34 15.25 -18.47
C GLU A 235 3.17 14.23 -18.50
N PRO A 236 3.36 12.93 -18.88
CA PRO A 236 2.28 11.95 -18.85
C PRO A 236 1.72 11.67 -17.44
N ILE A 237 2.51 11.84 -16.38
CA ILE A 237 2.06 11.73 -15.00
C ILE A 237 1.30 12.98 -14.57
N ASP A 238 1.84 14.16 -14.88
CA ASP A 238 1.22 15.45 -14.54
C ASP A 238 -0.15 15.59 -15.23
N MET A 239 -0.27 15.14 -16.48
CA MET A 239 -1.53 15.14 -17.24
C MET A 239 -2.48 13.99 -16.88
N CYS A 240 -2.10 13.07 -16.01
CA CYS A 240 -2.91 11.91 -15.65
C CYS A 240 -4.10 12.31 -14.76
N LEU A 241 -5.32 12.18 -15.27
CA LEU A 241 -6.56 12.50 -14.55
C LEU A 241 -6.97 11.43 -13.51
N ARG A 242 -6.23 10.34 -13.40
CA ARG A 242 -6.51 9.28 -12.41
C ARG A 242 -6.14 9.75 -11.01
N PRO A 243 -6.94 9.40 -9.98
CA PRO A 243 -6.58 9.72 -8.62
C PRO A 243 -5.28 9.00 -8.22
N ALA A 244 -4.36 9.73 -7.59
CA ALA A 244 -3.03 9.27 -7.22
C ALA A 244 -2.34 8.55 -8.40
N PRO A 245 -1.84 9.29 -9.41
CA PRO A 245 -1.21 8.70 -10.59
C PRO A 245 0.07 7.91 -10.24
N LEU A 246 0.71 8.24 -9.13
CA LEU A 246 1.82 7.52 -8.52
C LEU A 246 1.42 7.00 -7.16
N VAL A 247 1.55 5.70 -6.94
CA VAL A 247 1.28 5.03 -5.66
C VAL A 247 2.56 4.40 -5.17
N MET A 248 2.99 4.76 -3.97
CA MET A 248 4.20 4.21 -3.37
C MET A 248 3.99 2.79 -2.85
N HIS A 249 5.07 2.03 -2.88
CA HIS A 249 5.29 0.74 -2.25
C HIS A 249 6.57 0.81 -1.41
N LEU A 250 6.75 -0.12 -0.51
CA LEU A 250 7.97 -0.17 0.32
C LEU A 250 9.25 -0.30 -0.51
N ASP A 251 9.19 -0.99 -1.63
CA ASP A 251 10.31 -1.28 -2.53
C ASP A 251 10.18 -0.64 -3.92
N GLY A 252 9.32 0.35 -4.08
CA GLY A 252 9.11 1.00 -5.38
C GLY A 252 7.84 1.80 -5.47
N LEU A 253 7.22 1.78 -6.64
CA LEU A 253 5.95 2.46 -6.88
C LEU A 253 5.17 1.87 -8.05
N ARG A 254 3.87 2.15 -8.08
CA ARG A 254 3.00 1.93 -9.24
C ARG A 254 2.74 3.26 -9.93
N ALA A 255 3.00 3.33 -11.24
CA ALA A 255 2.62 4.45 -12.09
C ALA A 255 1.38 4.08 -12.92
N LYS A 256 0.34 4.93 -12.89
CA LYS A 256 -0.93 4.71 -13.60
C LYS A 256 -0.93 5.29 -15.02
N ILE A 257 0.11 4.97 -15.78
CA ILE A 257 0.28 5.30 -17.19
C ILE A 257 0.66 4.04 -17.97
N SER A 258 0.48 4.06 -19.29
CA SER A 258 0.73 2.91 -20.16
C SER A 258 2.19 2.47 -20.15
N TYR A 259 2.43 1.19 -19.88
CA TYR A 259 3.77 0.60 -19.97
C TYR A 259 4.29 0.67 -21.41
N ASP A 260 3.50 0.24 -22.38
CA ASP A 260 3.91 0.15 -23.79
C ASP A 260 4.31 1.52 -24.38
N GLU A 261 3.69 2.61 -23.90
CA GLU A 261 3.97 3.95 -24.40
C GLU A 261 5.14 4.64 -23.70
N TYR A 262 5.38 4.36 -22.38
CA TYR A 262 6.24 5.21 -21.59
C TYR A 262 7.40 4.51 -20.88
N HIS A 263 7.47 3.15 -20.88
CA HIS A 263 8.51 2.45 -20.13
C HIS A 263 9.93 2.83 -20.57
N GLU A 264 10.21 2.93 -21.90
CA GLU A 264 11.52 3.30 -22.43
C GLU A 264 11.94 4.71 -21.99
N GLN A 265 10.98 5.65 -21.94
CA GLN A 265 11.26 7.00 -21.50
C GLN A 265 11.61 7.04 -20.02
N ILE A 266 10.88 6.28 -19.19
CA ILE A 266 11.14 6.17 -17.74
C ILE A 266 12.47 5.45 -17.48
N GLU A 267 12.77 4.35 -18.18
CA GLU A 267 14.05 3.65 -18.07
C GLU A 267 15.25 4.54 -18.35
N ASN A 268 15.10 5.51 -19.28
CA ASN A 268 16.16 6.43 -19.67
C ASN A 268 16.27 7.68 -18.76
N MET A 269 15.35 7.90 -17.81
CA MET A 269 15.49 8.96 -16.83
C MET A 269 16.68 8.67 -15.91
N GLU A 270 17.31 9.72 -15.44
CA GLU A 270 18.50 9.61 -14.60
C GLU A 270 18.22 9.97 -13.14
N VAL A 271 18.79 9.17 -12.24
CA VAL A 271 18.83 9.42 -10.80
C VAL A 271 20.22 9.11 -10.29
N TYR A 272 20.86 10.06 -9.60
CA TYR A 272 22.24 9.95 -9.11
C TYR A 272 23.26 9.57 -10.22
N GLY A 273 23.07 10.06 -11.45
CA GLY A 273 23.92 9.77 -12.59
C GLY A 273 23.80 8.36 -13.17
N ARG A 274 22.72 7.65 -12.85
CA ARG A 274 22.37 6.33 -13.39
C ARG A 274 20.98 6.38 -14.02
N ARG A 275 20.79 5.59 -15.09
CA ARG A 275 19.45 5.43 -15.67
C ARG A 275 18.57 4.62 -14.72
N LEU A 276 17.27 4.95 -14.67
CA LEU A 276 16.30 4.18 -13.87
C LEU A 276 16.27 2.71 -14.27
N GLY A 277 16.40 2.36 -15.55
CA GLY A 277 16.49 0.97 -16.00
C GLY A 277 17.69 0.18 -15.47
N ASP A 278 18.76 0.85 -15.02
CA ASP A 278 19.89 0.16 -14.38
C ASP A 278 19.63 -0.16 -12.89
N VAL A 279 18.84 0.67 -12.22
CA VAL A 279 18.58 0.59 -10.77
C VAL A 279 17.18 0.14 -10.41
N CYS A 280 16.28 0.01 -11.39
CA CYS A 280 14.91 -0.46 -11.22
C CYS A 280 14.60 -1.61 -12.18
N VAL A 281 13.57 -2.37 -11.83
CA VAL A 281 12.89 -3.32 -12.71
C VAL A 281 11.51 -2.73 -13.03
N ILE A 282 11.27 -2.38 -14.29
CA ILE A 282 10.03 -1.78 -14.76
C ILE A 282 9.22 -2.83 -15.52
N THR A 283 8.02 -3.11 -15.08
CA THR A 283 7.16 -4.16 -15.66
C THR A 283 5.72 -3.67 -15.84
N PRO A 284 4.99 -4.22 -16.83
CA PRO A 284 3.56 -3.93 -16.94
C PRO A 284 2.81 -4.48 -15.72
N SER A 285 1.85 -3.72 -15.18
CA SER A 285 0.99 -4.19 -14.10
C SER A 285 -0.02 -5.21 -14.61
N LYS A 286 -0.33 -6.21 -13.78
CA LYS A 286 -1.37 -7.21 -14.05
C LYS A 286 -2.78 -6.68 -13.81
N ILE A 287 -2.93 -5.53 -13.17
CA ILE A 287 -4.23 -4.91 -12.90
C ILE A 287 -4.89 -4.42 -14.19
N ASN A 288 -4.12 -3.75 -15.05
CA ASN A 288 -4.58 -3.25 -16.36
C ASN A 288 -3.40 -2.78 -17.21
N ASP A 289 -3.64 -2.64 -18.52
CA ASP A 289 -2.64 -2.23 -19.52
C ASP A 289 -2.17 -0.76 -19.39
N SER A 290 -2.85 0.01 -18.55
CA SER A 290 -2.55 1.42 -18.34
C SER A 290 -1.88 1.67 -16.98
N SER A 291 -1.14 0.71 -16.48
CA SER A 291 -0.35 0.83 -15.25
C SER A 291 0.91 0.00 -15.36
N MET A 292 1.95 0.45 -14.70
CA MET A 292 3.22 -0.26 -14.58
C MET A 292 3.72 -0.27 -13.14
N LEU A 293 4.56 -1.25 -12.82
CA LEU A 293 5.29 -1.35 -11.57
C LEU A 293 6.75 -0.97 -11.80
N ILE A 294 7.28 -0.17 -10.92
CA ILE A 294 8.68 0.23 -10.85
C ILE A 294 9.22 -0.29 -9.52
N ARG A 295 9.93 -1.41 -9.54
CA ARG A 295 10.56 -2.03 -8.37
C ARG A 295 12.02 -1.62 -8.31
N ILE A 296 12.45 -1.07 -7.19
CA ILE A 296 13.80 -0.57 -7.01
C ILE A 296 14.70 -1.71 -6.56
N LYS A 297 15.81 -1.90 -7.26
CA LYS A 297 16.83 -2.88 -6.86
C LYS A 297 17.52 -2.43 -5.57
N THR A 298 17.87 -3.39 -4.73
CA THR A 298 18.65 -3.09 -3.53
C THR A 298 20.09 -2.72 -3.89
N ARG A 299 20.80 -2.12 -2.95
CA ARG A 299 22.21 -1.73 -3.15
C ARG A 299 23.07 -2.93 -3.49
N SER A 300 22.87 -4.07 -2.86
CA SER A 300 23.61 -5.30 -3.13
C SER A 300 23.33 -5.84 -4.53
N GLN A 301 22.09 -5.78 -5.00
CA GLN A 301 21.70 -6.21 -6.36
C GLN A 301 22.39 -5.35 -7.43
N VAL A 302 22.35 -4.02 -7.27
CA VAL A 302 23.02 -3.10 -8.20
C VAL A 302 24.54 -3.33 -8.22
N ALA A 303 25.18 -3.47 -7.04
CA ALA A 303 26.61 -3.75 -6.94
C ALA A 303 26.99 -5.08 -7.59
N TYR A 304 26.15 -6.10 -7.45
CA TYR A 304 26.36 -7.40 -8.09
C TYR A 304 26.28 -7.28 -9.63
N GLU A 305 25.26 -6.61 -10.16
CA GLU A 305 25.12 -6.39 -11.61
C GLU A 305 26.32 -5.60 -12.19
N ASP A 306 26.78 -4.55 -11.48
CA ASP A 306 27.96 -3.79 -11.88
C ASP A 306 29.21 -4.68 -11.92
N SER A 307 29.36 -5.57 -10.96
CA SER A 307 30.49 -6.54 -10.94
C SER A 307 30.46 -7.48 -12.12
N LEU A 308 29.28 -7.86 -12.60
CA LEU A 308 29.15 -8.71 -13.80
C LEU A 308 29.49 -7.94 -15.09
N LYS A 309 29.00 -6.69 -15.20
CA LYS A 309 29.32 -5.80 -16.34
C LYS A 309 30.82 -5.51 -16.44
N ALA A 310 31.53 -5.36 -15.31
CA ALA A 310 32.98 -5.12 -15.28
C ALA A 310 33.86 -6.34 -15.66
N ARG A 311 33.26 -7.53 -15.68
CA ARG A 311 33.95 -8.79 -16.07
C ARG A 311 33.78 -9.16 -17.54
N GLN A 312 32.92 -8.45 -18.25
CA GLN A 312 32.72 -8.56 -19.71
C GLN A 312 33.57 -7.54 -20.46
#